data_488e2bac7bdb9806de6bcc8d428d145c
#
_entry.id   488e2bac7bdb9806de6bcc8d428d145c
#
_cell.length_a   1.000
_cell.length_b   1.000
_cell.length_c   1.000
_cell.angle_alpha   90.00
_cell.angle_beta   90.00
_cell.angle_gamma   90.00
#
_symmetry.space_group_name_H-M   'P 1'
#
loop_
_entity.id
_entity.type
_entity.pdbx_description
1 polymer ?
#
loop_
_entity_poly.entity_id
_entity_poly.type
_entity_poly.pdbx_seq_one_letter_code
_entity_poly.pdbx_strand_id
1 'polypeptide(L)'
;MRKIGIILLFVCQGLLAQNLKGVTGIPDSSFANYSAWKSALAADPGLKLAEYTAGTVPPTKSIVYKQLGKRKLVFDVYGPVDQKNRKTLLFFHGGGWRTGHRSQHAALAQALSTRGYRVFLAEYRLSTEALYPAAMQDAQSALIYLHQHSKALHVDPKQVFVAGYSAGGQMAALLGSVQDENLFGQGQKIKGVIDLDGILAYIHSESGEGDDRVRTSAATSYFGYSKTENPALWNQASALNHVSKNDPPVLFINSGNERMHAGRDDFRQKMNSFGILTDVHTFAGSPHTFLLFTKWFDQTVQRIDQFMQQVTVAQDGSGDFKSIQSAINQGLNNQTIYIKNGTYSEKVYIDSLRHDLRILGQSRSGVILKYTQARDIWRCSNPDDYGAGVLNIKGHDLSFENLTVINDYGFITKNDVTIPCLNEAGKTTQSTVQKYALPREAGEKDGEKIVRVDGHQFAVRTMPGATRLKFEHCTFRSGGGDTMSPWDVNAGMYYLNDCEIEGGVDLYCPRGYALAENCTFICHNMSAAIWHDGSGSEGAKSVLKNCRFIGDPGYKLGRYHREAQIFLFNCKFDQNMADAPIYQSGDRKLAWGHRVYYANCHRAGGDFAWHQTNTNLRQEEINFTWVFGDNWK
;
A
#
# COMPACT_ATOMS: atom_id res chain seq x y z
N MET A 1 -79.34 30.23 13.63
CA MET A 1 -78.64 29.13 12.95
C MET A 1 -77.60 29.73 11.98
N ARG A 2 -76.33 29.82 12.41
CA ARG A 2 -75.26 30.37 11.59
C ARG A 2 -74.52 29.19 10.91
N LYS A 3 -74.52 29.19 9.60
CA LYS A 3 -73.80 28.25 8.77
C LYS A 3 -72.31 28.67 8.77
N ILE A 4 -71.42 27.83 9.28
CA ILE A 4 -69.94 27.98 9.19
C ILE A 4 -69.53 27.33 7.87
N GLY A 5 -69.04 28.12 6.95
CA GLY A 5 -68.41 27.63 5.72
C GLY A 5 -66.95 27.32 5.96
N ILE A 6 -66.56 26.06 5.76
CA ILE A 6 -65.21 25.63 5.77
C ILE A 6 -64.56 25.96 4.42
N ILE A 7 -63.64 26.92 4.40
CA ILE A 7 -62.84 27.23 3.21
C ILE A 7 -61.67 26.22 3.24
N LEU A 8 -61.68 25.25 2.32
CA LEU A 8 -60.49 24.40 2.04
C LEU A 8 -59.45 25.23 1.27
N LEU A 9 -58.39 25.63 1.96
CA LEU A 9 -57.18 26.14 1.30
C LEU A 9 -56.47 24.97 0.61
N PHE A 10 -56.57 24.86 -0.69
CA PHE A 10 -55.64 24.07 -1.50
C PHE A 10 -54.30 24.79 -1.50
N VAL A 11 -53.35 24.28 -0.70
CA VAL A 11 -51.94 24.63 -0.85
C VAL A 11 -51.47 23.94 -2.12
N CYS A 12 -51.42 24.65 -3.22
CA CYS A 12 -50.67 24.27 -4.40
C CYS A 12 -49.18 24.28 -4.02
N GLN A 13 -48.66 23.13 -3.66
CA GLN A 13 -47.20 22.94 -3.65
C GLN A 13 -46.75 23.09 -5.10
N GLY A 14 -46.23 24.27 -5.43
CA GLY A 14 -45.56 24.49 -6.70
C GLY A 14 -44.40 23.47 -6.81
N LEU A 15 -44.59 22.43 -7.61
CA LEU A 15 -43.51 21.65 -8.15
C LEU A 15 -42.61 22.66 -8.87
N LEU A 16 -41.47 23.02 -8.23
CA LEU A 16 -40.39 23.69 -8.90
C LEU A 16 -40.07 22.83 -10.12
N ALA A 17 -40.38 23.36 -11.32
CA ALA A 17 -40.06 22.69 -12.56
C ALA A 17 -38.58 22.38 -12.55
N GLN A 18 -38.22 21.10 -12.36
CA GLN A 18 -36.83 20.64 -12.53
C GLN A 18 -36.39 21.04 -13.93
N ASN A 19 -35.21 21.59 -14.03
CA ASN A 19 -34.59 21.84 -15.33
C ASN A 19 -34.33 20.50 -16.02
N LEU A 20 -35.24 20.05 -16.85
CA LEU A 20 -35.19 18.77 -17.55
C LEU A 20 -34.32 18.81 -18.81
N LYS A 21 -33.43 19.81 -18.92
CA LYS A 21 -32.52 19.96 -20.06
C LYS A 21 -31.69 18.70 -20.24
N GLY A 22 -31.85 18.02 -21.36
CA GLY A 22 -31.12 16.78 -21.69
C GLY A 22 -31.77 15.48 -21.25
N VAL A 23 -32.87 15.49 -20.49
CA VAL A 23 -33.67 14.30 -20.20
C VAL A 23 -34.48 13.92 -21.43
N THR A 24 -34.14 12.79 -22.04
CA THR A 24 -34.78 12.30 -23.27
C THR A 24 -35.73 11.12 -23.01
N GLY A 25 -35.63 10.49 -21.81
CA GLY A 25 -36.32 9.25 -21.46
C GLY A 25 -35.70 8.00 -22.12
N ILE A 26 -34.62 8.15 -22.88
CA ILE A 26 -33.95 7.07 -23.61
C ILE A 26 -32.50 7.03 -23.16
N PRO A 27 -31.98 5.84 -22.73
CA PRO A 27 -30.55 5.67 -22.43
C PRO A 27 -29.66 6.02 -23.62
N ASP A 28 -28.58 6.76 -23.37
CA ASP A 28 -27.58 7.09 -24.38
C ASP A 28 -26.57 5.93 -24.50
N SER A 29 -26.46 5.33 -25.67
CA SER A 29 -25.54 4.23 -25.97
C SER A 29 -24.33 4.66 -26.81
N SER A 30 -24.03 5.95 -26.89
CA SER A 30 -22.95 6.50 -27.74
C SER A 30 -21.55 6.08 -27.30
N PHE A 31 -21.33 5.74 -26.03
CA PHE A 31 -20.05 5.25 -25.52
C PHE A 31 -20.01 3.74 -25.52
N ALA A 32 -18.96 3.18 -26.13
CA ALA A 32 -18.65 1.76 -26.13
C ALA A 32 -17.14 1.56 -25.96
N ASN A 33 -16.73 0.39 -25.46
CA ASN A 33 -15.30 0.04 -25.33
C ASN A 33 -14.56 0.19 -26.67
N TYR A 34 -15.19 -0.21 -27.78
CA TYR A 34 -14.63 -0.06 -29.11
C TYR A 34 -14.41 1.40 -29.52
N SER A 35 -15.35 2.30 -29.25
CA SER A 35 -15.17 3.72 -29.57
C SER A 35 -14.08 4.37 -28.72
N ALA A 36 -13.98 4.00 -27.44
CA ALA A 36 -12.91 4.43 -26.54
C ALA A 36 -11.53 3.93 -27.01
N TRP A 37 -11.44 2.67 -27.42
CA TRP A 37 -10.22 2.09 -27.96
C TRP A 37 -9.77 2.76 -29.26
N LYS A 38 -10.69 2.94 -30.20
CA LYS A 38 -10.40 3.62 -31.47
C LYS A 38 -9.89 5.04 -31.26
N SER A 39 -10.42 5.74 -30.28
CA SER A 39 -9.94 7.08 -29.90
C SER A 39 -8.55 7.04 -29.28
N ALA A 40 -8.25 6.07 -28.42
CA ALA A 40 -6.96 5.94 -27.73
C ALA A 40 -5.83 5.49 -28.67
N LEU A 41 -6.12 4.76 -29.76
CA LEU A 41 -5.14 4.36 -30.78
C LEU A 41 -4.44 5.54 -31.45
N ALA A 42 -5.04 6.72 -31.45
CA ALA A 42 -4.40 7.94 -31.99
C ALA A 42 -3.15 8.33 -31.18
N ALA A 43 -3.13 8.08 -29.88
CA ALA A 43 -2.02 8.38 -28.99
C ALA A 43 -1.06 7.19 -28.78
N ASP A 44 -1.58 5.97 -28.77
CA ASP A 44 -0.79 4.72 -28.62
C ASP A 44 -1.35 3.63 -29.57
N PRO A 45 -0.78 3.49 -30.76
CA PRO A 45 -1.24 2.52 -31.76
C PRO A 45 -1.12 1.04 -31.32
N GLY A 46 -0.35 0.76 -30.26
CA GLY A 46 -0.15 -0.58 -29.72
C GLY A 46 -1.23 -1.05 -28.75
N LEU A 47 -2.18 -0.20 -28.37
CA LEU A 47 -3.19 -0.54 -27.40
C LEU A 47 -4.14 -1.63 -27.87
N LYS A 48 -4.38 -2.61 -26.99
CA LYS A 48 -5.35 -3.69 -27.20
C LYS A 48 -6.39 -3.66 -26.11
N LEU A 49 -7.66 -3.92 -26.45
CA LEU A 49 -8.71 -4.11 -25.46
C LEU A 49 -8.39 -5.32 -24.56
N ALA A 50 -8.69 -5.22 -23.29
CA ALA A 50 -8.65 -6.30 -22.34
C ALA A 50 -9.84 -7.25 -22.61
N GLU A 51 -9.73 -8.03 -23.65
CA GLU A 51 -10.65 -9.13 -23.92
C GLU A 51 -10.12 -10.35 -23.18
N TYR A 52 -10.99 -11.00 -22.42
CA TYR A 52 -10.62 -12.23 -21.75
C TYR A 52 -10.38 -13.30 -22.82
N THR A 53 -9.16 -13.83 -22.87
CA THR A 53 -8.70 -14.76 -23.92
C THR A 53 -9.48 -16.09 -23.99
N ALA A 54 -10.33 -16.38 -23.01
CA ALA A 54 -11.21 -17.55 -22.95
C ALA A 54 -12.59 -17.36 -23.63
N GLY A 55 -12.75 -16.29 -24.42
CA GLY A 55 -14.05 -15.87 -24.94
C GLY A 55 -14.86 -15.08 -23.89
N THR A 56 -15.82 -14.29 -24.35
CA THR A 56 -16.74 -13.60 -23.43
C THR A 56 -17.54 -14.65 -22.66
N VAL A 57 -17.16 -14.91 -21.41
CA VAL A 57 -18.01 -15.70 -20.51
C VAL A 57 -19.22 -14.85 -20.21
N PRO A 58 -20.43 -15.28 -20.55
CA PRO A 58 -21.64 -14.56 -20.22
C PRO A 58 -21.79 -14.49 -18.69
N PRO A 59 -22.54 -13.52 -18.16
CA PRO A 59 -22.86 -13.51 -16.75
C PRO A 59 -23.54 -14.82 -16.36
N THR A 60 -23.21 -15.33 -15.18
CA THR A 60 -23.83 -16.54 -14.64
C THR A 60 -25.34 -16.38 -14.50
N LYS A 61 -25.77 -15.14 -14.23
CA LYS A 61 -27.18 -14.78 -14.00
C LYS A 61 -27.37 -13.28 -14.19
N SER A 62 -28.56 -12.88 -14.68
CA SER A 62 -29.04 -11.50 -14.65
C SER A 62 -30.23 -11.39 -13.69
N ILE A 63 -30.21 -10.39 -12.80
CA ILE A 63 -31.21 -10.22 -11.74
C ILE A 63 -31.78 -8.80 -11.78
N VAL A 64 -33.10 -8.67 -11.81
CA VAL A 64 -33.78 -7.37 -11.64
C VAL A 64 -33.70 -7.00 -10.14
N TYR A 65 -33.00 -5.94 -9.81
CA TYR A 65 -32.90 -5.45 -8.43
C TYR A 65 -33.84 -4.30 -8.12
N LYS A 66 -34.33 -3.59 -9.16
CA LYS A 66 -35.27 -2.49 -9.01
C LYS A 66 -36.17 -2.39 -10.23
N GLN A 67 -37.46 -2.12 -10.00
CA GLN A 67 -38.43 -1.88 -11.07
C GLN A 67 -39.08 -0.52 -10.89
N LEU A 68 -39.07 0.27 -11.95
CA LEU A 68 -39.61 1.62 -12.02
C LEU A 68 -40.61 1.68 -13.18
N GLY A 69 -41.86 1.35 -12.91
CA GLY A 69 -42.86 1.16 -13.96
C GLY A 69 -42.42 0.05 -14.92
N LYS A 70 -42.23 0.39 -16.19
CA LYS A 70 -41.75 -0.55 -17.23
C LYS A 70 -40.21 -0.71 -17.23
N ARG A 71 -39.46 0.24 -16.65
CA ARG A 71 -37.98 0.20 -16.57
C ARG A 71 -37.54 -0.76 -15.51
N LYS A 72 -36.70 -1.73 -15.87
CA LYS A 72 -36.05 -2.66 -14.97
C LYS A 72 -34.58 -2.31 -14.88
N LEU A 73 -34.04 -2.21 -13.68
CA LEU A 73 -32.62 -2.09 -13.43
C LEU A 73 -32.08 -3.45 -13.02
N VAL A 74 -30.97 -3.86 -13.63
CA VAL A 74 -30.50 -5.24 -13.63
C VAL A 74 -29.06 -5.31 -13.12
N PHE A 75 -28.75 -6.38 -12.40
CA PHE A 75 -27.37 -6.85 -12.21
C PHE A 75 -27.03 -7.93 -13.22
N ASP A 76 -25.82 -7.89 -13.76
CA ASP A 76 -25.15 -9.06 -14.31
C ASP A 76 -24.20 -9.63 -13.25
N VAL A 77 -24.37 -10.91 -12.93
CA VAL A 77 -23.65 -11.60 -11.85
C VAL A 77 -22.58 -12.51 -12.42
N TYR A 78 -21.35 -12.37 -11.93
CA TYR A 78 -20.22 -13.21 -12.29
C TYR A 78 -19.69 -13.94 -11.04
N GLY A 79 -19.19 -15.14 -11.24
CA GLY A 79 -18.59 -15.96 -10.19
C GLY A 79 -19.44 -17.17 -9.82
N PRO A 80 -18.84 -18.13 -9.07
CA PRO A 80 -19.47 -19.39 -8.75
C PRO A 80 -20.70 -19.19 -7.86
N VAL A 81 -21.78 -19.93 -8.16
CA VAL A 81 -23.08 -19.83 -7.47
C VAL A 81 -23.18 -20.76 -6.25
N ASP A 82 -22.28 -21.72 -6.12
CA ASP A 82 -22.35 -22.85 -5.18
C ASP A 82 -21.53 -22.65 -3.89
N GLN A 83 -20.74 -21.58 -3.80
CA GLN A 83 -19.90 -21.33 -2.63
C GLN A 83 -20.45 -20.19 -1.78
N LYS A 84 -20.58 -20.46 -0.48
CA LYS A 84 -21.09 -19.51 0.52
C LYS A 84 -20.01 -18.49 0.95
N ASN A 85 -20.48 -17.34 1.43
CA ASN A 85 -19.67 -16.33 2.14
C ASN A 85 -18.48 -15.76 1.35
N ARG A 86 -18.65 -15.48 0.06
CA ARG A 86 -17.61 -14.86 -0.75
C ARG A 86 -17.57 -13.35 -0.58
N LYS A 87 -16.38 -12.80 -0.62
CA LYS A 87 -16.20 -11.36 -0.81
C LYS A 87 -16.87 -10.93 -2.10
N THR A 88 -17.66 -9.88 -2.02
CA THR A 88 -18.56 -9.43 -3.09
C THR A 88 -18.18 -8.04 -3.54
N LEU A 89 -18.16 -7.82 -4.86
CA LEU A 89 -17.97 -6.51 -5.48
C LEU A 89 -19.24 -6.07 -6.19
N LEU A 90 -19.80 -4.94 -5.77
CA LEU A 90 -20.83 -4.21 -6.50
C LEU A 90 -20.15 -3.13 -7.34
N PHE A 91 -20.30 -3.19 -8.65
CA PHE A 91 -19.56 -2.34 -9.59
C PHE A 91 -20.51 -1.48 -10.44
N PHE A 92 -20.21 -0.19 -10.54
CA PHE A 92 -20.92 0.79 -11.37
C PHE A 92 -20.06 1.22 -12.56
N HIS A 93 -20.64 1.22 -13.75
CA HIS A 93 -19.93 1.60 -14.98
C HIS A 93 -19.74 3.12 -15.10
N GLY A 94 -18.77 3.52 -15.94
CA GLY A 94 -18.53 4.91 -16.32
C GLY A 94 -19.45 5.39 -17.43
N GLY A 95 -19.16 6.61 -17.95
CA GLY A 95 -19.89 7.21 -19.06
C GLY A 95 -20.50 8.59 -18.73
N GLY A 96 -19.92 9.33 -17.76
CA GLY A 96 -20.34 10.68 -17.40
C GLY A 96 -21.80 10.75 -16.95
N TRP A 97 -22.28 9.73 -16.25
CA TRP A 97 -23.67 9.57 -15.79
C TRP A 97 -24.73 9.63 -16.90
N ARG A 98 -24.32 9.78 -18.16
CA ARG A 98 -25.18 10.02 -19.31
C ARG A 98 -25.25 8.84 -20.26
N THR A 99 -24.19 8.09 -20.38
CA THR A 99 -24.02 6.96 -21.31
C THR A 99 -23.34 5.79 -20.60
N GLY A 100 -23.16 4.70 -21.30
CA GLY A 100 -22.49 3.52 -20.75
C GLY A 100 -23.46 2.37 -20.47
N HIS A 101 -22.87 1.21 -20.19
CA HIS A 101 -23.63 -0.01 -19.92
C HIS A 101 -22.83 -0.94 -19.02
N ARG A 102 -23.48 -1.70 -18.15
CA ARG A 102 -22.85 -2.62 -17.20
C ARG A 102 -21.88 -3.63 -17.86
N SER A 103 -22.16 -4.07 -19.09
CA SER A 103 -21.30 -5.04 -19.79
C SER A 103 -19.91 -4.51 -20.17
N GLN A 104 -19.67 -3.20 -20.10
CA GLN A 104 -18.36 -2.61 -20.42
C GLN A 104 -17.22 -3.15 -19.57
N HIS A 105 -17.52 -3.62 -18.37
CA HIS A 105 -16.55 -4.14 -17.42
C HIS A 105 -16.67 -5.66 -17.20
N ALA A 106 -17.25 -6.39 -18.17
CA ALA A 106 -17.37 -7.84 -18.10
C ALA A 106 -16.01 -8.54 -17.96
N ALA A 107 -14.96 -8.06 -18.65
CA ALA A 107 -13.61 -8.61 -18.52
C ALA A 107 -13.08 -8.48 -17.07
N LEU A 108 -13.28 -7.33 -16.42
CA LEU A 108 -12.90 -7.14 -15.02
C LEU A 108 -13.67 -8.08 -14.09
N ALA A 109 -14.99 -8.15 -14.27
CA ALA A 109 -15.84 -9.02 -13.46
C ALA A 109 -15.44 -10.49 -13.60
N GLN A 110 -15.10 -10.92 -14.80
CA GLN A 110 -14.62 -12.26 -15.09
C GLN A 110 -13.26 -12.54 -14.44
N ALA A 111 -12.29 -11.63 -14.60
CA ALA A 111 -10.95 -11.77 -14.01
C ALA A 111 -11.01 -11.85 -12.47
N LEU A 112 -11.89 -11.08 -11.83
CA LEU A 112 -12.11 -11.15 -10.40
C LEU A 112 -12.88 -12.43 -9.99
N SER A 113 -13.82 -12.87 -10.81
CA SER A 113 -14.58 -14.10 -10.52
C SER A 113 -13.70 -15.35 -10.54
N THR A 114 -12.67 -15.42 -11.39
CA THR A 114 -11.69 -16.51 -11.40
C THR A 114 -10.82 -16.53 -10.14
N ARG A 115 -10.64 -15.37 -9.48
CA ARG A 115 -9.98 -15.24 -8.17
C ARG A 115 -10.91 -15.55 -7.00
N GLY A 116 -12.15 -15.94 -7.28
CA GLY A 116 -13.08 -16.37 -6.27
C GLY A 116 -14.06 -15.32 -5.77
N TYR A 117 -14.06 -14.13 -6.31
CA TYR A 117 -15.02 -13.09 -5.95
C TYR A 117 -16.37 -13.30 -6.61
N ARG A 118 -17.41 -12.75 -5.99
CA ARG A 118 -18.70 -12.58 -6.63
C ARG A 118 -18.84 -11.13 -7.07
N VAL A 119 -19.06 -10.90 -8.36
CA VAL A 119 -19.12 -9.56 -8.93
C VAL A 119 -20.51 -9.29 -9.49
N PHE A 120 -21.07 -8.16 -9.10
CA PHE A 120 -22.35 -7.64 -9.57
C PHE A 120 -22.10 -6.37 -10.37
N LEU A 121 -22.29 -6.42 -11.69
CA LEU A 121 -22.24 -5.26 -12.55
C LEU A 121 -23.63 -4.64 -12.63
N ALA A 122 -23.79 -3.45 -12.05
CA ALA A 122 -25.10 -2.81 -11.88
C ALA A 122 -25.41 -1.80 -12.98
N GLU A 123 -26.65 -1.82 -13.46
CA GLU A 123 -27.25 -0.69 -14.16
C GLU A 123 -27.67 0.39 -13.16
N TYR A 124 -27.80 1.60 -13.62
CA TYR A 124 -28.44 2.72 -12.93
C TYR A 124 -29.08 3.64 -13.97
N ARG A 125 -30.07 4.48 -13.58
CA ARG A 125 -30.67 5.47 -14.50
C ARG A 125 -29.63 6.50 -14.91
N LEU A 126 -29.47 6.67 -16.20
CA LEU A 126 -28.66 7.71 -16.78
C LEU A 126 -29.34 9.08 -16.67
N SER A 127 -28.57 10.16 -16.76
CA SER A 127 -29.10 11.52 -16.69
C SER A 127 -30.08 11.84 -17.84
N THR A 128 -30.02 11.06 -18.92
CA THR A 128 -31.01 11.09 -20.01
C THR A 128 -32.35 10.50 -19.61
N GLU A 129 -32.41 9.68 -18.56
CA GLU A 129 -33.65 9.08 -18.01
C GLU A 129 -34.15 9.88 -16.80
N ALA A 130 -33.24 10.29 -15.90
CA ALA A 130 -33.56 11.08 -14.71
C ALA A 130 -32.31 11.77 -14.16
N LEU A 131 -32.42 13.01 -13.74
CA LEU A 131 -31.35 13.80 -13.16
C LEU A 131 -30.92 13.28 -11.78
N TYR A 132 -29.76 13.75 -11.27
CA TYR A 132 -29.36 13.57 -9.88
C TYR A 132 -30.53 13.96 -8.93
N PRO A 133 -30.81 13.17 -7.87
CA PRO A 133 -30.02 12.07 -7.33
C PRO A 133 -30.44 10.67 -7.83
N ALA A 134 -31.13 10.53 -8.95
CA ALA A 134 -31.75 9.28 -9.39
C ALA A 134 -30.74 8.11 -9.49
N ALA A 135 -29.55 8.33 -10.08
CA ALA A 135 -28.51 7.31 -10.19
C ALA A 135 -28.00 6.87 -8.81
N MET A 136 -27.82 7.81 -7.88
CA MET A 136 -27.39 7.50 -6.50
C MET A 136 -28.45 6.71 -5.72
N GLN A 137 -29.73 7.05 -5.90
CA GLN A 137 -30.85 6.27 -5.32
C GLN A 137 -30.90 4.84 -5.89
N ASP A 138 -30.51 4.67 -7.15
CA ASP A 138 -30.44 3.34 -7.77
C ASP A 138 -29.23 2.57 -7.24
N ALA A 139 -28.07 3.22 -7.08
CA ALA A 139 -26.89 2.62 -6.47
C ALA A 139 -27.16 2.18 -5.03
N GLN A 140 -27.81 3.01 -4.22
CA GLN A 140 -28.22 2.65 -2.87
C GLN A 140 -29.23 1.48 -2.88
N SER A 141 -30.21 1.49 -3.81
CA SER A 141 -31.15 0.39 -3.96
C SER A 141 -30.46 -0.93 -4.33
N ALA A 142 -29.44 -0.86 -5.16
CA ALA A 142 -28.60 -2.02 -5.53
C ALA A 142 -27.90 -2.60 -4.30
N LEU A 143 -27.28 -1.76 -3.48
CA LEU A 143 -26.61 -2.16 -2.24
C LEU A 143 -27.60 -2.77 -1.23
N ILE A 144 -28.75 -2.12 -1.02
CA ILE A 144 -29.84 -2.63 -0.15
C ILE A 144 -30.30 -4.01 -0.64
N TYR A 145 -30.50 -4.18 -1.94
CA TYR A 145 -30.92 -5.47 -2.52
C TYR A 145 -29.93 -6.59 -2.21
N LEU A 146 -28.63 -6.34 -2.35
CA LEU A 146 -27.60 -7.32 -2.02
C LEU A 146 -27.64 -7.73 -0.54
N HIS A 147 -27.81 -6.79 0.38
CA HIS A 147 -27.91 -7.07 1.81
C HIS A 147 -29.17 -7.84 2.16
N GLN A 148 -30.34 -7.41 1.65
CA GLN A 148 -31.62 -8.07 1.93
C GLN A 148 -31.71 -9.48 1.36
N HIS A 149 -31.09 -9.73 0.20
CA HIS A 149 -31.10 -11.03 -0.48
C HIS A 149 -29.78 -11.81 -0.29
N SER A 150 -28.96 -11.43 0.67
CA SER A 150 -27.60 -11.96 0.89
C SER A 150 -27.56 -13.48 0.98
N LYS A 151 -28.53 -14.08 1.70
CA LYS A 151 -28.65 -15.55 1.81
C LYS A 151 -28.93 -16.22 0.46
N ALA A 152 -29.89 -15.70 -0.31
CA ALA A 152 -30.26 -16.24 -1.63
C ALA A 152 -29.17 -16.02 -2.70
N LEU A 153 -28.37 -14.96 -2.52
CA LEU A 153 -27.27 -14.60 -3.40
C LEU A 153 -25.92 -15.17 -2.94
N HIS A 154 -25.90 -15.87 -1.80
CA HIS A 154 -24.66 -16.37 -1.16
C HIS A 154 -23.61 -15.27 -0.95
N VAL A 155 -24.05 -14.09 -0.58
CA VAL A 155 -23.23 -12.91 -0.26
C VAL A 155 -23.03 -12.85 1.25
N ASP A 156 -21.81 -12.58 1.71
CA ASP A 156 -21.57 -12.15 3.08
C ASP A 156 -21.81 -10.64 3.18
N PRO A 157 -22.84 -10.16 3.90
CA PRO A 157 -23.14 -8.74 3.99
C PRO A 157 -22.06 -7.92 4.71
N LYS A 158 -21.13 -8.59 5.42
CA LYS A 158 -19.95 -7.94 6.04
C LYS A 158 -18.77 -7.79 5.07
N GLN A 159 -18.83 -8.44 3.91
CA GLN A 159 -17.76 -8.50 2.92
C GLN A 159 -18.22 -7.95 1.55
N VAL A 160 -19.06 -6.92 1.58
CA VAL A 160 -19.51 -6.22 0.36
C VAL A 160 -18.62 -5.00 0.13
N PHE A 161 -17.94 -4.99 -1.00
CA PHE A 161 -17.17 -3.86 -1.53
C PHE A 161 -17.98 -3.17 -2.61
N VAL A 162 -17.81 -1.85 -2.73
CA VAL A 162 -18.45 -1.05 -3.78
C VAL A 162 -17.35 -0.46 -4.66
N ALA A 163 -17.50 -0.57 -5.95
CA ALA A 163 -16.53 -0.05 -6.91
C ALA A 163 -17.20 0.63 -8.09
N GLY A 164 -16.44 1.43 -8.78
CA GLY A 164 -16.88 1.97 -10.06
C GLY A 164 -15.77 2.64 -10.84
N TYR A 165 -16.06 2.93 -12.08
CA TYR A 165 -15.14 3.55 -13.01
C TYR A 165 -15.65 4.91 -13.46
N SER A 166 -14.80 5.97 -13.43
CA SER A 166 -15.19 7.32 -13.87
C SER A 166 -16.43 7.82 -13.10
N ALA A 167 -17.54 8.10 -13.79
CA ALA A 167 -18.83 8.43 -13.15
C ALA A 167 -19.24 7.38 -12.10
N GLY A 168 -19.04 6.08 -12.37
CA GLY A 168 -19.29 5.01 -11.41
C GLY A 168 -18.34 5.05 -10.22
N GLY A 169 -17.06 5.46 -10.40
CA GLY A 169 -16.07 5.67 -9.34
C GLY A 169 -16.51 6.76 -8.37
N GLN A 170 -16.92 7.91 -8.91
CA GLN A 170 -17.52 8.99 -8.13
C GLN A 170 -18.75 8.51 -7.34
N MET A 171 -19.66 7.74 -8.00
CA MET A 171 -20.82 7.18 -7.35
C MET A 171 -20.45 6.22 -6.21
N ALA A 172 -19.45 5.37 -6.40
CA ALA A 172 -18.95 4.44 -5.40
C ALA A 172 -18.36 5.18 -4.19
N ALA A 173 -17.53 6.21 -4.43
CA ALA A 173 -16.95 7.04 -3.38
C ALA A 173 -18.02 7.77 -2.57
N LEU A 174 -18.95 8.44 -3.25
CA LEU A 174 -20.07 9.13 -2.58
C LEU A 174 -20.95 8.15 -1.80
N LEU A 175 -21.28 6.99 -2.37
CA LEU A 175 -22.08 5.96 -1.70
C LEU A 175 -21.38 5.48 -0.41
N GLY A 176 -20.06 5.34 -0.42
CA GLY A 176 -19.26 4.97 0.76
C GLY A 176 -19.32 6.00 1.88
N SER A 177 -19.35 7.30 1.53
CA SER A 177 -19.24 8.40 2.50
C SER A 177 -20.59 8.87 3.08
N VAL A 178 -21.73 8.45 2.51
CA VAL A 178 -23.06 8.93 2.94
C VAL A 178 -23.91 7.88 3.67
N GLN A 179 -23.33 6.73 4.06
CA GLN A 179 -24.11 5.65 4.65
C GLN A 179 -24.77 6.05 5.98
N ASP A 180 -24.09 6.82 6.80
CA ASP A 180 -24.62 7.31 8.07
C ASP A 180 -25.66 8.43 7.90
N GLU A 181 -25.59 9.16 6.79
CA GLU A 181 -26.49 10.28 6.49
C GLU A 181 -27.84 9.81 5.92
N ASN A 182 -27.93 8.57 5.43
CA ASN A 182 -29.11 8.04 4.75
C ASN A 182 -29.61 8.90 3.57
N LEU A 183 -28.69 9.61 2.91
CA LEU A 183 -29.00 10.64 1.90
C LEU A 183 -29.77 10.08 0.70
N PHE A 184 -29.53 8.83 0.31
CA PHE A 184 -30.16 8.16 -0.83
C PHE A 184 -31.04 6.98 -0.44
N GLY A 185 -31.30 6.79 0.85
CA GLY A 185 -32.02 5.67 1.44
C GLY A 185 -31.27 5.10 2.64
N GLN A 186 -31.82 4.05 3.25
CA GLN A 186 -31.20 3.44 4.43
C GLN A 186 -29.78 2.95 4.13
N GLY A 187 -28.79 3.42 4.90
CA GLY A 187 -27.40 3.01 4.81
C GLY A 187 -27.20 1.53 5.04
N GLN A 188 -26.21 0.98 4.37
CA GLN A 188 -25.81 -0.42 4.47
C GLN A 188 -24.30 -0.51 4.68
N LYS A 189 -23.84 -1.53 5.39
CA LYS A 189 -22.41 -1.71 5.67
C LYS A 189 -21.65 -1.98 4.37
N ILE A 190 -20.58 -1.21 4.14
CA ILE A 190 -19.62 -1.37 3.06
C ILE A 190 -18.27 -1.72 3.68
N LYS A 191 -17.62 -2.80 3.19
CA LYS A 191 -16.31 -3.23 3.69
C LYS A 191 -15.17 -2.36 3.14
N GLY A 192 -15.30 -1.86 1.93
CA GLY A 192 -14.33 -0.98 1.27
C GLY A 192 -14.87 -0.42 -0.05
N VAL A 193 -14.31 0.70 -0.48
CA VAL A 193 -14.62 1.37 -1.73
C VAL A 193 -13.43 1.29 -2.68
N ILE A 194 -13.69 1.09 -3.97
CA ILE A 194 -12.68 1.12 -5.02
C ILE A 194 -13.10 2.14 -6.06
N ASP A 195 -12.38 3.24 -6.10
CA ASP A 195 -12.60 4.32 -7.04
C ASP A 195 -11.59 4.25 -8.18
N LEU A 196 -12.07 3.95 -9.37
CA LEU A 196 -11.27 3.91 -10.59
C LEU A 196 -11.49 5.20 -11.38
N ASP A 197 -10.63 6.17 -11.15
CA ASP A 197 -10.60 7.46 -11.87
C ASP A 197 -11.91 8.27 -11.75
N GLY A 198 -12.53 8.26 -10.58
CA GLY A 198 -13.71 9.07 -10.22
C GLY A 198 -13.33 10.34 -9.46
N ILE A 199 -14.03 11.44 -9.73
CA ILE A 199 -13.81 12.71 -9.01
C ILE A 199 -14.44 12.67 -7.61
N LEU A 200 -13.75 13.23 -6.61
CA LEU A 200 -14.22 13.29 -5.21
C LEU A 200 -14.91 14.60 -4.88
N ALA A 201 -14.65 15.65 -5.68
CA ALA A 201 -15.27 16.96 -5.53
C ALA A 201 -15.53 17.59 -6.89
N TYR A 202 -16.77 18.03 -7.10
CA TYR A 202 -17.13 18.73 -8.33
C TYR A 202 -16.72 20.19 -8.33
N ILE A 203 -16.83 20.86 -7.17
CA ILE A 203 -16.35 22.25 -6.97
C ILE A 203 -14.98 22.17 -6.29
N HIS A 204 -13.95 22.08 -7.10
CA HIS A 204 -12.56 21.97 -6.68
C HIS A 204 -11.65 22.61 -7.73
N SER A 205 -10.49 23.14 -7.33
CA SER A 205 -9.54 23.80 -8.24
C SER A 205 -9.04 22.86 -9.34
N GLU A 206 -8.90 21.57 -9.06
CA GLU A 206 -8.48 20.53 -10.00
C GLU A 206 -9.62 20.05 -10.92
N SER A 207 -10.89 20.29 -10.55
CA SER A 207 -12.04 19.79 -11.29
C SER A 207 -12.26 20.58 -12.57
N GLY A 208 -12.29 19.89 -13.70
CA GLY A 208 -12.74 20.45 -14.97
C GLY A 208 -14.26 20.43 -15.17
N GLU A 209 -15.02 19.90 -14.22
CA GLU A 209 -16.48 19.83 -14.34
C GLU A 209 -17.13 21.19 -14.14
N GLY A 210 -18.21 21.44 -14.88
CA GLY A 210 -18.96 22.70 -14.84
C GLY A 210 -18.24 23.86 -15.54
N ASP A 211 -17.21 23.60 -16.36
CA ASP A 211 -16.68 24.56 -17.32
C ASP A 211 -17.46 24.44 -18.64
N ASP A 212 -18.61 25.11 -18.70
CA ASP A 212 -19.54 25.01 -19.80
C ASP A 212 -19.28 26.01 -20.94
N ARG A 213 -18.10 26.68 -20.95
CA ARG A 213 -17.77 27.72 -21.96
C ARG A 213 -17.70 27.20 -23.39
N VAL A 214 -17.28 25.95 -23.57
CA VAL A 214 -17.14 25.32 -24.91
C VAL A 214 -18.30 24.36 -25.17
N ARG A 215 -18.65 23.55 -24.18
CA ARG A 215 -19.75 22.59 -24.24
C ARG A 215 -20.29 22.33 -22.83
N THR A 216 -21.57 21.99 -22.72
CA THR A 216 -22.15 21.55 -21.45
C THR A 216 -21.38 20.35 -20.90
N SER A 217 -20.86 20.45 -19.68
CA SER A 217 -20.14 19.39 -19.02
C SER A 217 -21.06 18.20 -18.68
N ALA A 218 -20.45 17.03 -18.47
CA ALA A 218 -21.20 15.85 -18.06
C ALA A 218 -21.92 16.07 -16.72
N ALA A 219 -21.27 16.75 -15.78
CA ALA A 219 -21.84 17.09 -14.49
C ALA A 219 -23.01 18.07 -14.59
N THR A 220 -22.91 19.13 -15.41
CA THR A 220 -24.04 20.05 -15.65
C THR A 220 -25.24 19.32 -16.24
N SER A 221 -24.99 18.38 -17.15
CA SER A 221 -26.06 17.53 -17.71
C SER A 221 -26.64 16.56 -16.67
N TYR A 222 -25.81 16.09 -15.73
CA TYR A 222 -26.24 15.18 -14.66
C TYR A 222 -27.10 15.88 -13.60
N PHE A 223 -26.74 17.11 -13.24
CA PHE A 223 -27.47 17.90 -12.27
C PHE A 223 -28.67 18.65 -12.86
N GLY A 224 -28.65 18.97 -14.15
CA GLY A 224 -29.59 19.85 -14.79
C GLY A 224 -29.41 21.34 -14.47
N TYR A 225 -28.40 21.71 -13.72
CA TYR A 225 -28.02 23.04 -13.29
C TYR A 225 -26.49 23.21 -13.41
N SER A 226 -26.02 24.40 -13.74
CA SER A 226 -24.63 24.75 -13.63
C SER A 226 -24.20 24.85 -12.15
N LYS A 227 -22.89 24.82 -11.89
CA LYS A 227 -22.36 24.95 -10.53
C LYS A 227 -22.62 26.34 -9.89
N THR A 228 -22.90 27.35 -10.70
CA THR A 228 -23.24 28.69 -10.23
C THR A 228 -24.75 28.85 -9.95
N GLU A 229 -25.60 28.12 -10.68
CA GLU A 229 -27.04 28.13 -10.44
C GLU A 229 -27.44 27.35 -9.19
N ASN A 230 -26.79 26.20 -8.91
CA ASN A 230 -27.12 25.40 -7.74
C ASN A 230 -25.86 24.77 -7.12
N PRO A 231 -24.95 25.56 -6.48
CA PRO A 231 -23.74 25.05 -5.87
C PRO A 231 -24.01 24.08 -4.72
N ALA A 232 -25.13 24.18 -4.04
CA ALA A 232 -25.49 23.28 -2.95
C ALA A 232 -25.67 21.84 -3.45
N LEU A 233 -26.31 21.64 -4.61
CA LEU A 233 -26.50 20.33 -5.23
C LEU A 233 -25.15 19.70 -5.65
N TRP A 234 -24.24 20.50 -6.19
CA TRP A 234 -22.90 20.08 -6.59
C TRP A 234 -22.04 19.68 -5.38
N ASN A 235 -22.13 20.43 -4.28
CA ASN A 235 -21.47 20.09 -3.03
C ASN A 235 -22.05 18.84 -2.38
N GLN A 236 -23.38 18.66 -2.41
CA GLN A 236 -24.03 17.46 -1.90
C GLN A 236 -23.59 16.19 -2.65
N ALA A 237 -23.30 16.30 -3.94
CA ALA A 237 -22.83 15.17 -4.75
C ALA A 237 -21.33 14.89 -4.61
N SER A 238 -20.57 15.72 -3.90
CA SER A 238 -19.11 15.61 -3.72
C SER A 238 -18.79 14.76 -2.51
N ALA A 239 -18.20 13.57 -2.70
CA ALA A 239 -17.84 12.65 -1.62
C ALA A 239 -16.93 13.30 -0.56
N LEU A 240 -16.03 14.21 -0.98
CA LEU A 240 -15.15 14.98 -0.08
C LEU A 240 -15.89 15.71 1.05
N ASN A 241 -17.14 16.13 0.81
CA ASN A 241 -17.91 16.90 1.77
C ASN A 241 -18.60 16.04 2.84
N HIS A 242 -18.63 14.72 2.67
CA HIS A 242 -19.31 13.76 3.55
C HIS A 242 -18.36 12.88 4.35
N VAL A 243 -17.04 13.06 4.19
CA VAL A 243 -16.04 12.22 4.88
C VAL A 243 -16.25 12.24 6.38
N SER A 244 -16.42 11.05 6.96
CA SER A 244 -16.67 10.80 8.38
C SER A 244 -15.75 9.70 8.94
N LYS A 245 -15.68 9.60 10.27
CA LYS A 245 -14.88 8.58 10.96
C LYS A 245 -15.38 7.14 10.77
N ASN A 246 -16.59 6.96 10.25
CA ASN A 246 -17.21 5.66 10.05
C ASN A 246 -17.11 5.16 8.60
N ASP A 247 -16.50 5.95 7.73
CA ASP A 247 -16.35 5.59 6.32
C ASP A 247 -15.49 4.32 6.15
N PRO A 248 -15.76 3.53 5.12
CA PRO A 248 -14.94 2.36 4.79
C PRO A 248 -13.59 2.78 4.20
N PRO A 249 -12.56 1.91 4.25
CA PRO A 249 -11.31 2.09 3.51
C PRO A 249 -11.54 2.32 2.02
N VAL A 250 -10.66 3.10 1.38
CA VAL A 250 -10.78 3.43 -0.05
C VAL A 250 -9.49 3.14 -0.80
N LEU A 251 -9.61 2.42 -1.92
CA LEU A 251 -8.57 2.27 -2.93
C LEU A 251 -8.86 3.21 -4.11
N PHE A 252 -7.90 4.06 -4.45
CA PHE A 252 -7.91 4.88 -5.65
C PHE A 252 -6.99 4.28 -6.69
N ILE A 253 -7.49 4.00 -7.90
CA ILE A 253 -6.66 3.63 -9.04
C ILE A 253 -6.87 4.69 -10.11
N ASN A 254 -5.82 5.47 -10.38
CA ASN A 254 -5.93 6.67 -11.19
C ASN A 254 -5.14 6.56 -12.50
N SER A 255 -5.65 7.22 -13.53
CA SER A 255 -4.92 7.50 -14.76
C SER A 255 -3.90 8.62 -14.58
N GLY A 256 -3.12 8.89 -15.62
CA GLY A 256 -2.26 10.08 -15.71
C GLY A 256 -3.02 11.41 -15.93
N ASN A 257 -4.36 11.40 -15.89
CA ASN A 257 -5.18 12.58 -16.10
C ASN A 257 -5.63 13.16 -14.75
N GLU A 258 -4.90 14.13 -14.23
CA GLU A 258 -5.07 14.72 -12.90
C GLU A 258 -6.49 15.22 -12.61
N ARG A 259 -7.18 15.82 -13.61
CA ARG A 259 -8.54 16.32 -13.40
C ARG A 259 -9.56 15.22 -13.02
N MET A 260 -9.25 13.95 -13.32
CA MET A 260 -10.15 12.83 -13.06
C MET A 260 -10.12 12.35 -11.60
N HIS A 261 -9.23 12.88 -10.80
CA HIS A 261 -9.18 12.60 -9.37
C HIS A 261 -9.22 13.87 -8.51
N ALA A 262 -9.94 14.88 -9.02
CA ALA A 262 -10.11 16.15 -8.33
C ALA A 262 -10.64 15.98 -6.90
N GLY A 263 -9.96 16.57 -5.93
CA GLY A 263 -10.28 16.49 -4.49
C GLY A 263 -9.87 15.18 -3.81
N ARG A 264 -9.15 14.26 -4.51
CA ARG A 264 -8.69 12.99 -3.94
C ARG A 264 -7.76 13.20 -2.75
N ASP A 265 -6.80 14.09 -2.88
CA ASP A 265 -5.78 14.25 -1.85
C ASP A 265 -6.35 14.93 -0.60
N ASP A 266 -7.28 15.87 -0.74
CA ASP A 266 -8.05 16.43 0.37
C ASP A 266 -8.96 15.39 1.03
N PHE A 267 -9.61 14.53 0.24
CA PHE A 267 -10.40 13.40 0.73
C PHE A 267 -9.53 12.45 1.56
N ARG A 268 -8.36 12.08 1.03
CA ARG A 268 -7.39 11.21 1.73
C ARG A 268 -6.89 11.83 3.02
N GLN A 269 -6.58 13.12 3.01
CA GLN A 269 -6.13 13.83 4.21
C GLN A 269 -7.19 13.73 5.33
N LYS A 270 -8.47 13.95 5.00
CA LYS A 270 -9.56 13.79 5.97
C LYS A 270 -9.68 12.33 6.45
N MET A 271 -9.70 11.35 5.54
CA MET A 271 -9.79 9.93 5.89
C MET A 271 -8.63 9.50 6.81
N ASN A 272 -7.41 9.89 6.47
CA ASN A 272 -6.21 9.59 7.25
C ASN A 272 -6.26 10.22 8.65
N SER A 273 -6.86 11.42 8.80
CA SER A 273 -7.04 12.05 10.11
C SER A 273 -7.94 11.25 11.05
N PHE A 274 -8.85 10.44 10.48
CA PHE A 274 -9.68 9.48 11.23
C PHE A 274 -9.04 8.09 11.35
N GLY A 275 -7.83 7.90 10.83
CA GLY A 275 -7.16 6.60 10.83
C GLY A 275 -7.80 5.58 9.90
N ILE A 276 -8.45 6.03 8.85
CA ILE A 276 -9.07 5.18 7.83
C ILE A 276 -8.09 5.03 6.67
N LEU A 277 -7.80 3.78 6.28
CA LEU A 277 -6.90 3.50 5.19
C LEU A 277 -7.38 4.10 3.87
N THR A 278 -6.49 4.84 3.23
CA THR A 278 -6.60 5.18 1.81
C THR A 278 -5.35 4.72 1.06
N ASP A 279 -5.55 3.98 0.00
CA ASP A 279 -4.47 3.53 -0.87
C ASP A 279 -4.59 4.15 -2.25
N VAL A 280 -3.46 4.47 -2.89
CA VAL A 280 -3.45 5.12 -4.21
C VAL A 280 -2.48 4.41 -5.13
N HIS A 281 -2.95 4.07 -6.32
CA HIS A 281 -2.09 3.63 -7.41
C HIS A 281 -2.37 4.48 -8.65
N THR A 282 -1.34 5.14 -9.19
CA THR A 282 -1.46 5.97 -10.39
C THR A 282 -0.66 5.37 -11.54
N PHE A 283 -1.32 5.12 -12.64
CA PHE A 283 -0.67 4.75 -13.90
C PHE A 283 -0.22 6.01 -14.64
N ALA A 284 0.99 6.46 -14.36
CA ALA A 284 1.55 7.65 -15.02
C ALA A 284 1.49 7.51 -16.55
N GLY A 285 1.04 8.57 -17.22
CA GLY A 285 0.93 8.61 -18.68
C GLY A 285 -0.18 7.74 -19.28
N SER A 286 -1.00 7.06 -18.48
CA SER A 286 -2.13 6.32 -19.01
C SER A 286 -3.31 7.25 -19.34
N PRO A 287 -4.14 6.91 -20.34
CA PRO A 287 -5.38 7.61 -20.61
C PRO A 287 -6.42 7.31 -19.55
N HIS A 288 -7.45 8.17 -19.42
CA HIS A 288 -8.61 7.95 -18.56
C HIS A 288 -9.25 6.56 -18.77
N THR A 289 -9.19 6.02 -19.97
CA THR A 289 -9.77 4.70 -20.33
C THR A 289 -8.85 3.51 -20.04
N PHE A 290 -7.79 3.66 -19.23
CA PHE A 290 -6.75 2.65 -18.97
C PHE A 290 -7.30 1.27 -18.61
N LEU A 291 -8.38 1.21 -17.82
CA LEU A 291 -9.00 -0.05 -17.38
C LEU A 291 -9.47 -0.95 -18.55
N LEU A 292 -9.71 -0.37 -19.73
CA LEU A 292 -10.16 -1.12 -20.90
C LEU A 292 -9.01 -1.80 -21.66
N PHE A 293 -7.72 -1.53 -21.32
CA PHE A 293 -6.58 -1.94 -22.12
C PHE A 293 -5.68 -2.93 -21.41
N THR A 294 -5.24 -3.97 -22.13
CA THR A 294 -4.36 -5.03 -21.62
C THR A 294 -3.11 -4.49 -20.92
N LYS A 295 -2.59 -3.34 -21.38
CA LYS A 295 -1.37 -2.70 -20.85
C LYS A 295 -1.43 -2.43 -19.34
N TRP A 296 -2.60 -2.12 -18.78
CA TRP A 296 -2.80 -1.78 -17.37
C TRP A 296 -3.78 -2.71 -16.65
N PHE A 297 -4.46 -3.57 -17.40
CA PHE A 297 -5.58 -4.37 -16.90
C PHE A 297 -5.17 -5.32 -15.78
N ASP A 298 -4.12 -6.12 -15.99
CA ASP A 298 -3.70 -7.15 -15.02
C ASP A 298 -3.21 -6.52 -13.71
N GLN A 299 -2.49 -5.40 -13.79
CA GLN A 299 -2.07 -4.66 -12.59
C GLN A 299 -3.28 -4.06 -11.85
N THR A 300 -4.29 -3.56 -12.59
CA THR A 300 -5.54 -3.08 -11.99
C THR A 300 -6.26 -4.20 -11.24
N VAL A 301 -6.41 -5.37 -11.88
CA VAL A 301 -7.02 -6.55 -11.25
C VAL A 301 -6.25 -6.98 -10.00
N GLN A 302 -4.93 -6.98 -10.06
CA GLN A 302 -4.06 -7.32 -8.92
C GLN A 302 -4.24 -6.34 -7.76
N ARG A 303 -4.28 -5.03 -8.02
CA ARG A 303 -4.50 -4.01 -6.98
C ARG A 303 -5.86 -4.13 -6.31
N ILE A 304 -6.91 -4.38 -7.09
CA ILE A 304 -8.26 -4.66 -6.56
C ILE A 304 -8.24 -5.91 -5.68
N ASP A 305 -7.61 -6.99 -6.14
CA ASP A 305 -7.48 -8.24 -5.40
C ASP A 305 -6.77 -8.03 -4.05
N GLN A 306 -5.61 -7.38 -4.05
CA GLN A 306 -4.85 -7.04 -2.84
C GLN A 306 -5.68 -6.24 -1.84
N PHE A 307 -6.39 -5.22 -2.32
CA PHE A 307 -7.25 -4.40 -1.47
C PHE A 307 -8.46 -5.19 -0.93
N MET A 308 -9.12 -5.97 -1.76
CA MET A 308 -10.25 -6.79 -1.31
C MET A 308 -9.83 -7.90 -0.34
N GLN A 309 -8.58 -8.35 -0.39
CA GLN A 309 -8.03 -9.33 0.56
C GLN A 309 -7.48 -8.70 1.85
N GLN A 310 -7.42 -7.38 1.93
CA GLN A 310 -6.92 -6.66 3.08
C GLN A 310 -7.54 -7.12 4.39
N VAL A 311 -6.68 -7.17 5.42
CA VAL A 311 -7.07 -7.34 6.82
C VAL A 311 -6.51 -6.20 7.65
N THR A 312 -7.22 -5.89 8.75
CA THR A 312 -6.84 -4.81 9.68
C THR A 312 -6.39 -5.39 11.01
N VAL A 313 -5.24 -4.94 11.48
CA VAL A 313 -4.75 -5.21 12.84
C VAL A 313 -5.01 -3.99 13.71
N ALA A 314 -5.71 -4.18 14.84
CA ALA A 314 -5.99 -3.12 15.81
C ALA A 314 -6.08 -3.70 17.22
N GLN A 315 -5.28 -3.18 18.15
CA GLN A 315 -5.22 -3.67 19.54
C GLN A 315 -6.54 -3.46 20.30
N ASP A 316 -7.28 -2.41 19.98
CA ASP A 316 -8.58 -2.09 20.57
C ASP A 316 -9.70 -3.05 20.16
N GLY A 317 -9.42 -4.00 19.25
CA GLY A 317 -10.38 -4.97 18.73
C GLY A 317 -11.28 -4.42 17.61
N SER A 318 -11.03 -3.22 17.11
CA SER A 318 -11.75 -2.66 15.95
C SER A 318 -11.32 -3.25 14.61
N GLY A 319 -10.21 -4.02 14.58
CA GLY A 319 -9.69 -4.73 13.41
C GLY A 319 -10.13 -6.18 13.32
N ASP A 320 -9.68 -6.85 12.26
CA ASP A 320 -9.86 -8.29 12.06
C ASP A 320 -8.97 -9.10 13.01
N PHE A 321 -7.82 -8.54 13.40
CA PHE A 321 -6.84 -9.14 14.32
C PHE A 321 -6.38 -8.12 15.37
N LYS A 322 -5.92 -8.64 16.53
CA LYS A 322 -5.34 -7.81 17.61
C LYS A 322 -3.82 -7.79 17.59
N SER A 323 -3.17 -8.75 16.92
CA SER A 323 -1.71 -8.84 16.80
C SER A 323 -1.29 -8.99 15.34
N ILE A 324 -0.10 -8.47 15.02
CA ILE A 324 0.50 -8.55 13.68
C ILE A 324 0.81 -10.01 13.35
N GLN A 325 1.38 -10.76 14.30
CA GLN A 325 1.69 -12.18 14.08
C GLN A 325 0.45 -13.01 13.75
N SER A 326 -0.67 -12.73 14.40
CA SER A 326 -1.94 -13.45 14.12
C SER A 326 -2.44 -13.17 12.70
N ALA A 327 -2.31 -11.93 12.24
CA ALA A 327 -2.69 -11.56 10.87
C ALA A 327 -1.79 -12.26 9.83
N ILE A 328 -0.48 -12.34 10.08
CA ILE A 328 0.46 -13.05 9.20
C ILE A 328 0.17 -14.55 9.18
N ASN A 329 -0.06 -15.16 10.33
CA ASN A 329 -0.29 -16.62 10.44
C ASN A 329 -1.56 -17.08 9.73
N GLN A 330 -2.63 -16.30 9.81
CA GLN A 330 -3.93 -16.61 9.24
C GLN A 330 -4.16 -15.99 7.86
N GLY A 331 -3.27 -15.05 7.46
CA GLY A 331 -3.34 -14.35 6.21
C GLY A 331 -3.05 -15.24 4.99
N LEU A 332 -3.48 -14.76 3.85
CA LEU A 332 -3.17 -15.33 2.54
C LEU A 332 -1.95 -14.60 1.96
N ASN A 333 -1.26 -15.22 1.03
CA ASN A 333 -0.33 -14.49 0.16
C ASN A 333 -1.10 -13.51 -0.75
N ASN A 334 -0.41 -12.53 -1.31
CA ASN A 334 -1.01 -11.44 -2.11
C ASN A 334 -2.03 -10.60 -1.30
N GLN A 335 -1.67 -10.24 -0.07
CA GLN A 335 -2.56 -9.58 0.88
C GLN A 335 -1.93 -8.30 1.46
N THR A 336 -2.77 -7.30 1.72
CA THR A 336 -2.40 -6.15 2.54
C THR A 336 -2.82 -6.38 3.99
N ILE A 337 -1.87 -6.27 4.91
CA ILE A 337 -2.09 -6.24 6.35
C ILE A 337 -1.96 -4.78 6.81
N TYR A 338 -3.10 -4.13 7.04
CA TYR A 338 -3.14 -2.76 7.54
C TYR A 338 -3.10 -2.73 9.05
N ILE A 339 -2.15 -1.99 9.63
CA ILE A 339 -1.91 -1.93 11.06
C ILE A 339 -2.29 -0.53 11.57
N LYS A 340 -3.27 -0.45 12.47
CA LYS A 340 -3.64 0.81 13.14
C LYS A 340 -2.59 1.23 14.14
N ASN A 341 -2.54 2.53 14.43
CA ASN A 341 -1.64 3.09 15.44
C ASN A 341 -1.79 2.35 16.77
N GLY A 342 -0.65 2.04 17.38
CA GLY A 342 -0.55 1.29 18.63
C GLY A 342 0.88 0.76 18.83
N THR A 343 1.20 0.37 20.07
CA THR A 343 2.46 -0.29 20.40
C THR A 343 2.26 -1.79 20.50
N TYR A 344 2.74 -2.52 19.52
CA TYR A 344 2.63 -3.98 19.40
C TYR A 344 3.88 -4.62 20.02
N SER A 345 3.74 -5.08 21.27
CA SER A 345 4.83 -5.72 22.03
C SER A 345 4.91 -7.22 21.67
N GLU A 346 5.40 -7.50 20.48
CA GLU A 346 5.49 -8.88 19.95
C GLU A 346 6.72 -9.04 19.05
N LYS A 347 7.20 -10.28 18.89
CA LYS A 347 8.09 -10.66 17.80
C LYS A 347 7.27 -11.09 16.61
N VAL A 348 7.68 -10.67 15.45
CA VAL A 348 7.03 -11.05 14.19
C VAL A 348 7.92 -11.99 13.40
N TYR A 349 7.33 -13.10 12.95
CA TYR A 349 7.95 -14.13 12.14
C TYR A 349 7.22 -14.25 10.81
N ILE A 350 7.95 -14.13 9.72
CA ILE A 350 7.44 -14.32 8.36
C ILE A 350 8.23 -15.50 7.77
N ASP A 351 7.58 -16.65 7.68
CA ASP A 351 8.21 -17.89 7.20
C ASP A 351 8.41 -17.89 5.67
N SER A 352 9.09 -18.92 5.17
CA SER A 352 9.45 -19.04 3.75
C SER A 352 8.25 -19.32 2.81
N LEU A 353 7.08 -19.62 3.35
CA LEU A 353 5.84 -19.82 2.58
C LEU A 353 5.08 -18.51 2.34
N ARG A 354 5.53 -17.42 2.99
CA ARG A 354 4.89 -16.11 2.88
C ARG A 354 5.55 -15.28 1.80
N HIS A 355 4.74 -14.82 0.86
CA HIS A 355 5.17 -13.99 -0.25
C HIS A 355 4.06 -13.02 -0.69
N ASP A 356 4.42 -11.97 -1.43
CA ASP A 356 3.50 -10.96 -1.95
C ASP A 356 2.63 -10.32 -0.84
N LEU A 357 3.22 -10.11 0.36
CA LEU A 357 2.54 -9.42 1.45
C LEU A 357 2.95 -7.94 1.50
N ARG A 358 1.95 -7.09 1.67
CA ARG A 358 2.12 -5.68 1.99
C ARG A 358 1.74 -5.43 3.45
N ILE A 359 2.71 -5.05 4.27
CA ILE A 359 2.52 -4.72 5.68
C ILE A 359 2.56 -3.21 5.81
N LEU A 360 1.39 -2.60 6.00
CA LEU A 360 1.17 -1.17 5.91
C LEU A 360 0.72 -0.61 7.25
N GLY A 361 1.54 0.20 7.88
CA GLY A 361 1.18 0.94 9.09
C GLY A 361 0.32 2.17 8.76
N GLN A 362 -0.59 2.51 9.67
CA GLN A 362 -1.38 3.73 9.58
C GLN A 362 -0.49 4.98 9.57
N SER A 363 0.57 5.01 10.38
CA SER A 363 1.58 6.06 10.36
C SER A 363 2.92 5.55 10.90
N ARG A 364 4.02 6.09 10.38
CA ARG A 364 5.39 5.73 10.75
C ARG A 364 5.64 5.84 12.25
N SER A 365 5.22 6.94 12.88
CA SER A 365 5.44 7.18 14.31
C SER A 365 4.36 6.57 15.20
N GLY A 366 3.20 6.21 14.67
CA GLY A 366 2.08 5.68 15.44
C GLY A 366 2.04 4.16 15.51
N VAL A 367 2.55 3.45 14.49
CA VAL A 367 2.64 1.98 14.51
C VAL A 367 4.02 1.57 15.00
N ILE A 368 4.10 1.09 16.24
CA ILE A 368 5.35 0.71 16.89
C ILE A 368 5.34 -0.80 17.15
N LEU A 369 6.13 -1.55 16.41
CA LEU A 369 6.44 -2.95 16.70
C LEU A 369 7.68 -2.99 17.59
N LYS A 370 7.55 -3.52 18.81
CA LYS A 370 8.60 -3.43 19.81
C LYS A 370 8.81 -4.74 20.54
N TYR A 371 10.08 -5.10 20.77
CA TYR A 371 10.45 -6.23 21.60
C TYR A 371 11.85 -6.05 22.19
N THR A 372 12.09 -6.65 23.35
CA THR A 372 13.36 -6.62 24.06
C THR A 372 14.13 -7.91 23.80
N GLN A 373 15.21 -7.88 23.00
CA GLN A 373 15.98 -9.10 22.68
C GLN A 373 17.43 -8.79 22.36
N ALA A 374 18.36 -9.33 23.16
CA ALA A 374 19.74 -9.48 22.71
C ALA A 374 19.90 -10.79 21.92
N ARG A 375 20.68 -10.77 20.84
CA ARG A 375 20.98 -11.97 20.02
C ARG A 375 21.55 -13.09 20.87
N ASP A 376 22.49 -12.79 21.76
CA ASP A 376 23.17 -13.79 22.57
C ASP A 376 22.22 -14.50 23.54
N ILE A 377 21.25 -13.78 24.11
CA ILE A 377 20.17 -14.41 24.90
C ILE A 377 19.38 -15.41 24.04
N TRP A 378 19.00 -15.03 22.83
CA TRP A 378 18.29 -15.91 21.92
C TRP A 378 19.10 -17.16 21.56
N ARG A 379 20.35 -16.94 21.15
CA ARG A 379 21.25 -18.00 20.65
C ARG A 379 21.66 -19.01 21.72
N CYS A 380 21.59 -18.66 22.99
CA CYS A 380 21.85 -19.62 24.07
C CYS A 380 20.89 -20.80 24.10
N SER A 381 19.70 -20.65 23.54
CA SER A 381 18.67 -21.70 23.50
C SER A 381 18.17 -22.04 22.08
N ASN A 382 18.72 -21.38 21.05
CA ASN A 382 18.25 -21.54 19.69
C ASN A 382 19.41 -21.73 18.70
N PRO A 383 19.22 -22.55 17.65
CA PRO A 383 20.29 -22.96 16.75
C PRO A 383 20.75 -21.86 15.79
N ASP A 384 19.88 -20.90 15.46
CA ASP A 384 20.15 -19.85 14.50
C ASP A 384 19.56 -18.51 14.95
N ASP A 385 19.69 -17.48 14.10
CA ASP A 385 19.22 -16.13 14.40
C ASP A 385 17.74 -15.90 14.03
N TYR A 386 16.99 -16.92 13.59
CA TYR A 386 15.56 -16.78 13.27
C TYR A 386 14.71 -16.67 14.55
N GLY A 387 14.52 -15.46 14.97
CA GLY A 387 13.87 -15.08 16.23
C GLY A 387 14.77 -14.24 17.13
N ALA A 388 16.02 -13.97 16.72
CA ALA A 388 16.88 -13.06 17.43
C ALA A 388 16.52 -11.57 17.22
N GLY A 389 15.72 -11.26 16.19
CA GLY A 389 15.23 -9.92 15.90
C GLY A 389 13.79 -9.69 16.38
N VAL A 390 13.34 -8.45 16.27
CA VAL A 390 11.94 -8.08 16.47
C VAL A 390 11.11 -8.51 15.26
N LEU A 391 11.56 -8.18 14.06
CA LEU A 391 11.00 -8.63 12.78
C LEU A 391 11.95 -9.65 12.14
N ASN A 392 11.49 -10.89 12.00
CA ASN A 392 12.27 -12.03 11.51
C ASN A 392 11.68 -12.55 10.20
N ILE A 393 12.47 -12.55 9.11
CA ILE A 393 11.97 -12.77 7.75
C ILE A 393 12.70 -13.92 7.06
N LYS A 394 11.94 -14.90 6.56
CA LYS A 394 12.33 -15.92 5.57
C LYS A 394 11.56 -15.81 4.26
N GLY A 395 10.46 -15.06 4.26
CA GLY A 395 9.60 -14.83 3.09
C GLY A 395 10.23 -13.91 2.04
N HIS A 396 9.60 -13.82 0.89
CA HIS A 396 10.06 -13.02 -0.24
C HIS A 396 8.93 -12.18 -0.86
N ASP A 397 9.28 -11.18 -1.70
CA ASP A 397 8.31 -10.27 -2.32
C ASP A 397 7.41 -9.57 -1.27
N LEU A 398 8.06 -8.98 -0.27
CA LEU A 398 7.37 -8.33 0.84
C LEU A 398 7.62 -6.82 0.83
N SER A 399 6.59 -6.04 1.16
CA SER A 399 6.74 -4.61 1.42
C SER A 399 6.30 -4.25 2.84
N PHE A 400 7.05 -3.33 3.45
CA PHE A 400 6.81 -2.77 4.77
C PHE A 400 6.76 -1.25 4.63
N GLU A 401 5.67 -0.65 5.07
CA GLU A 401 5.42 0.77 4.87
C GLU A 401 4.88 1.42 6.15
N ASN A 402 5.32 2.64 6.46
CA ASN A 402 4.79 3.49 7.52
C ASN A 402 4.77 2.84 8.92
N LEU A 403 5.88 2.24 9.35
CA LEU A 403 5.97 1.63 10.69
C LEU A 403 7.35 1.83 11.32
N THR A 404 7.37 1.74 12.64
CA THR A 404 8.59 1.76 13.46
C THR A 404 8.80 0.40 14.10
N VAL A 405 10.03 -0.14 13.97
CA VAL A 405 10.46 -1.39 14.61
C VAL A 405 11.57 -1.09 15.61
N ILE A 406 11.37 -1.43 16.87
CA ILE A 406 12.29 -1.12 17.97
C ILE A 406 12.71 -2.39 18.69
N ASN A 407 14.01 -2.68 18.71
CA ASN A 407 14.60 -3.56 19.70
C ASN A 407 15.13 -2.68 20.84
N ASP A 408 14.47 -2.70 21.96
CA ASP A 408 14.79 -1.76 23.05
C ASP A 408 15.76 -2.30 24.10
N TYR A 409 16.37 -3.47 23.88
CA TYR A 409 17.26 -4.09 24.86
C TYR A 409 18.36 -3.13 25.35
N GLY A 410 19.13 -2.53 24.46
CA GLY A 410 20.21 -1.62 24.82
C GLY A 410 19.76 -0.23 25.29
N PHE A 411 18.48 0.14 25.07
CA PHE A 411 17.95 1.38 25.61
C PHE A 411 17.50 1.25 27.07
N ILE A 412 17.05 0.06 27.49
CA ILE A 412 16.55 -0.18 28.86
C ILE A 412 17.51 -0.94 29.75
N THR A 413 18.41 -1.76 29.18
CA THR A 413 19.46 -2.49 29.91
C THR A 413 20.65 -1.58 30.12
N LYS A 414 21.16 -1.50 31.35
CA LYS A 414 22.22 -0.56 31.71
C LYS A 414 23.61 -1.18 31.78
N ASN A 415 23.67 -2.49 32.03
CA ASN A 415 24.92 -3.22 32.25
C ASN A 415 24.90 -4.56 31.51
N ASP A 416 26.08 -5.07 31.22
CA ASP A 416 26.25 -6.44 30.74
C ASP A 416 25.70 -7.43 31.80
N VAL A 417 25.10 -8.52 31.34
CA VAL A 417 24.55 -9.55 32.21
C VAL A 417 25.11 -10.91 31.88
N THR A 418 25.44 -11.70 32.90
CA THR A 418 25.86 -13.09 32.72
C THR A 418 24.66 -14.02 32.85
N ILE A 419 24.44 -14.88 31.85
CA ILE A 419 23.33 -15.85 31.84
C ILE A 419 23.85 -17.27 31.62
N PRO A 420 23.13 -18.32 32.09
CA PRO A 420 23.35 -19.69 31.64
C PRO A 420 23.15 -19.83 30.14
N CYS A 421 24.04 -20.57 29.45
CA CYS A 421 24.01 -20.68 28.00
C CYS A 421 24.27 -22.12 27.54
N LEU A 422 23.25 -22.75 26.90
CA LEU A 422 23.37 -24.12 26.38
C LEU A 422 24.23 -24.22 25.13
N ASN A 423 24.20 -23.16 24.31
CA ASN A 423 25.00 -23.04 23.07
C ASN A 423 26.23 -22.17 23.28
N GLU A 424 26.97 -22.39 24.33
CA GLU A 424 28.16 -21.58 24.65
C GLU A 424 29.22 -21.64 23.57
N ALA A 425 29.94 -20.56 23.43
CA ALA A 425 31.05 -20.45 22.53
C ALA A 425 32.19 -21.44 22.90
N GLY A 426 32.72 -22.12 21.88
CA GLY A 426 33.90 -22.98 22.02
C GLY A 426 33.66 -24.38 22.54
N LYS A 427 32.47 -24.77 22.99
CA LYS A 427 32.14 -26.18 23.20
C LYS A 427 31.75 -26.86 21.90
N THR A 428 32.47 -27.90 21.54
CA THR A 428 32.14 -28.83 20.45
C THR A 428 31.01 -29.73 20.89
N THR A 429 29.76 -29.28 20.75
CA THR A 429 28.65 -30.21 20.77
C THR A 429 28.50 -30.85 19.39
N GLN A 430 28.15 -32.12 19.31
CA GLN A 430 28.06 -32.90 18.07
C GLN A 430 26.92 -32.47 17.15
N SER A 431 26.31 -31.32 17.39
CA SER A 431 25.20 -30.87 16.59
C SER A 431 25.68 -30.00 15.42
N THR A 432 25.05 -30.17 14.27
CA THR A 432 25.20 -29.36 13.06
C THR A 432 24.96 -27.84 13.28
N VAL A 433 24.50 -27.49 14.46
CA VAL A 433 24.25 -26.14 14.96
C VAL A 433 25.53 -25.31 15.19
N GLN A 434 26.68 -25.95 15.31
CA GLN A 434 27.94 -25.32 15.65
C GLN A 434 28.54 -24.35 14.65
N LYS A 435 28.04 -24.34 13.44
CA LYS A 435 28.56 -23.45 12.38
C LYS A 435 28.53 -21.96 12.77
N TYR A 436 27.83 -21.62 13.84
CA TYR A 436 27.62 -20.26 14.33
C TYR A 436 27.67 -20.14 15.85
N ALA A 437 28.65 -20.82 16.47
CA ALA A 437 28.87 -20.66 17.89
C ALA A 437 29.05 -19.18 18.25
N LEU A 438 28.51 -18.78 19.39
CA LEU A 438 28.65 -17.41 19.89
C LEU A 438 30.13 -17.14 20.21
N PRO A 439 30.68 -15.97 19.88
CA PRO A 439 32.01 -15.60 20.29
C PRO A 439 32.08 -15.53 21.83
N ARG A 440 33.20 -16.00 22.39
CA ARG A 440 33.47 -15.88 23.84
C ARG A 440 33.94 -14.47 24.18
N GLU A 441 33.38 -13.95 25.26
CA GLU A 441 33.85 -12.72 25.87
C GLU A 441 34.92 -13.04 26.94
N ALA A 442 35.77 -12.07 27.21
CA ALA A 442 36.78 -12.22 28.25
C ALA A 442 36.12 -12.43 29.62
N GLY A 443 36.54 -13.50 30.33
CA GLY A 443 36.00 -13.84 31.63
C GLY A 443 34.78 -14.77 31.65
N GLU A 444 34.25 -15.17 30.48
CA GLU A 444 33.18 -16.19 30.40
C GLU A 444 33.66 -17.55 30.93
N LYS A 445 32.83 -18.17 31.78
CA LYS A 445 33.03 -19.55 32.23
C LYS A 445 32.29 -20.51 31.30
N ASP A 446 32.63 -21.79 31.40
CA ASP A 446 31.90 -22.85 30.70
C ASP A 446 30.42 -22.91 31.15
N GLY A 447 29.48 -22.92 30.20
CA GLY A 447 28.06 -22.92 30.47
C GLY A 447 27.45 -21.53 30.72
N GLU A 448 28.23 -20.48 30.59
CA GLU A 448 27.82 -19.08 30.76
C GLU A 448 28.03 -18.27 29.48
N LYS A 449 27.25 -17.20 29.34
CA LYS A 449 27.44 -16.16 28.34
C LYS A 449 27.31 -14.78 28.97
N ILE A 450 28.28 -13.91 28.71
CA ILE A 450 28.19 -12.48 29.02
C ILE A 450 27.45 -11.80 27.86
N VAL A 451 26.24 -11.36 28.11
CA VAL A 451 25.44 -10.64 27.15
C VAL A 451 25.74 -9.16 27.28
N ARG A 452 26.35 -8.60 26.27
CA ARG A 452 26.72 -7.18 26.26
C ARG A 452 25.53 -6.28 26.01
N VAL A 453 25.51 -5.14 26.68
CA VAL A 453 24.46 -4.13 26.49
C VAL A 453 24.51 -3.51 25.09
N ASP A 454 25.68 -3.44 24.49
CA ASP A 454 25.95 -2.93 23.14
C ASP A 454 26.09 -4.04 22.08
N GLY A 455 25.83 -5.31 22.44
CA GLY A 455 25.88 -6.46 21.52
C GLY A 455 24.86 -6.41 20.40
N HIS A 456 24.75 -7.48 19.61
CA HIS A 456 23.83 -7.54 18.48
C HIS A 456 22.35 -7.50 18.92
N GLN A 457 21.58 -6.56 18.37
CA GLN A 457 20.17 -6.29 18.73
C GLN A 457 19.37 -5.95 17.48
N PHE A 458 18.97 -6.97 16.73
CA PHE A 458 18.25 -6.77 15.48
C PHE A 458 16.88 -6.15 15.69
N ALA A 459 16.59 -5.02 15.08
CA ALA A 459 15.22 -4.61 14.79
C ALA A 459 14.68 -5.49 13.65
N VAL A 460 15.47 -5.67 12.59
CA VAL A 460 15.12 -6.55 11.46
C VAL A 460 16.23 -7.58 11.24
N ARG A 461 15.86 -8.85 11.23
CA ARG A 461 16.75 -9.96 10.87
C ARG A 461 16.14 -10.78 9.75
N THR A 462 16.82 -10.90 8.61
CA THR A 462 16.41 -11.84 7.56
C THR A 462 17.26 -13.10 7.59
N MET A 463 16.77 -14.15 6.94
CA MET A 463 17.45 -15.43 6.80
C MET A 463 17.63 -15.76 5.31
N PRO A 464 18.45 -16.77 4.95
CA PRO A 464 18.55 -17.21 3.55
C PRO A 464 17.18 -17.51 2.93
N GLY A 465 16.96 -17.03 1.70
CA GLY A 465 15.69 -17.10 0.99
C GLY A 465 14.84 -15.82 1.07
N ALA A 466 15.12 -14.95 2.04
CA ALA A 466 14.46 -13.65 2.13
C ALA A 466 15.02 -12.68 1.08
N THR A 467 14.23 -12.41 0.05
CA THR A 467 14.66 -11.58 -1.08
C THR A 467 13.50 -10.73 -1.61
N ARG A 468 13.79 -9.69 -2.37
CA ARG A 468 12.85 -8.70 -2.90
C ARG A 468 11.99 -8.10 -1.78
N LEU A 469 12.71 -7.53 -0.79
CA LEU A 469 12.10 -6.86 0.36
C LEU A 469 12.17 -5.34 0.17
N LYS A 470 11.02 -4.67 0.27
CA LYS A 470 10.89 -3.21 0.25
C LYS A 470 10.57 -2.69 1.64
N PHE A 471 11.24 -1.60 2.02
CA PHE A 471 10.97 -0.86 3.24
C PHE A 471 10.83 0.62 2.88
N GLU A 472 9.66 1.19 3.07
CA GLU A 472 9.36 2.56 2.68
C GLU A 472 8.75 3.34 3.85
N HIS A 473 9.27 4.53 4.11
CA HIS A 473 8.81 5.39 5.21
C HIS A 473 8.84 4.68 6.59
N CYS A 474 9.87 3.86 6.85
CA CYS A 474 10.00 3.10 8.10
C CYS A 474 11.11 3.65 9.01
N THR A 475 10.99 3.35 10.31
CA THR A 475 12.05 3.61 11.30
C THR A 475 12.47 2.30 11.96
N PHE A 476 13.79 2.05 12.02
CA PHE A 476 14.40 0.87 12.67
C PHE A 476 15.36 1.34 13.75
N ARG A 477 15.17 0.87 14.99
CA ARG A 477 15.96 1.34 16.13
C ARG A 477 16.46 0.19 16.98
N SER A 478 17.70 0.27 17.41
CA SER A 478 18.25 -0.56 18.49
C SER A 478 19.31 0.20 19.30
N GLY A 479 19.52 -0.23 20.54
CA GLY A 479 20.57 0.34 21.40
C GLY A 479 21.94 -0.30 21.17
N GLY A 480 22.04 -1.32 20.32
CA GLY A 480 23.27 -2.06 20.04
C GLY A 480 23.57 -2.23 18.56
N GLY A 481 24.26 -3.29 18.20
CA GLY A 481 24.71 -3.56 16.85
C GLY A 481 23.68 -4.24 15.94
N ASP A 482 23.92 -4.22 14.63
CA ASP A 482 23.18 -4.94 13.58
C ASP A 482 21.68 -4.59 13.53
N THR A 483 21.30 -3.32 13.72
CA THR A 483 19.88 -2.90 13.77
C THR A 483 19.07 -3.41 12.58
N MET A 484 19.57 -3.18 11.35
CA MET A 484 18.98 -3.64 10.09
C MET A 484 19.94 -4.64 9.43
N SER A 485 19.64 -5.94 9.56
CA SER A 485 20.55 -7.01 9.16
C SER A 485 19.94 -7.97 8.12
N PRO A 486 19.81 -7.55 6.85
CA PRO A 486 19.47 -8.42 5.73
C PRO A 486 20.59 -9.42 5.44
N TRP A 487 20.29 -10.72 5.35
CA TRP A 487 21.29 -11.77 5.45
C TRP A 487 21.59 -12.58 4.18
N ASP A 488 20.74 -12.61 3.18
CA ASP A 488 20.99 -13.49 2.01
C ASP A 488 22.09 -12.94 1.10
N VAL A 489 23.26 -13.58 1.14
CA VAL A 489 24.43 -13.20 0.35
C VAL A 489 24.31 -13.54 -1.14
N ASN A 490 23.46 -14.52 -1.49
CA ASN A 490 23.37 -15.07 -2.85
C ASN A 490 22.26 -14.42 -3.68
N ALA A 491 21.06 -14.37 -3.12
CA ALA A 491 19.85 -13.92 -3.83
C ALA A 491 19.17 -12.71 -3.17
N GLY A 492 19.75 -12.16 -2.10
CA GLY A 492 19.17 -11.03 -1.37
C GLY A 492 19.06 -9.78 -2.23
N MET A 493 17.87 -9.18 -2.24
CA MET A 493 17.56 -7.91 -2.87
C MET A 493 16.75 -7.07 -1.91
N TYR A 494 17.29 -5.90 -1.53
CA TYR A 494 16.73 -5.07 -0.47
C TYR A 494 16.64 -3.62 -0.92
N TYR A 495 15.44 -3.08 -0.89
CA TYR A 495 15.17 -1.68 -1.21
C TYR A 495 14.66 -0.93 0.02
N LEU A 496 15.31 0.17 0.36
CA LEU A 496 14.92 1.07 1.43
C LEU A 496 14.72 2.47 0.84
N ASN A 497 13.58 3.10 1.12
CA ASN A 497 13.34 4.48 0.72
C ASN A 497 12.73 5.29 1.87
N ASP A 498 13.29 6.48 2.11
CA ASP A 498 12.88 7.37 3.21
C ASP A 498 12.78 6.65 4.57
N CYS A 499 13.78 5.80 4.87
CA CYS A 499 13.88 5.10 6.13
C CYS A 499 14.86 5.79 7.10
N GLU A 500 14.62 5.62 8.40
CA GLU A 500 15.53 6.01 9.46
C GLU A 500 16.06 4.76 10.15
N ILE A 501 17.38 4.63 10.24
CA ILE A 501 18.05 3.50 10.88
C ILE A 501 18.94 4.06 12.00
N GLU A 502 18.62 3.73 13.27
CA GLU A 502 19.35 4.15 14.45
C GLU A 502 19.94 2.94 15.16
N GLY A 503 21.22 3.03 15.53
CA GLY A 503 21.88 1.94 16.25
C GLY A 503 23.32 2.21 16.62
N GLY A 504 23.91 1.21 17.25
CA GLY A 504 25.33 1.19 17.58
C GLY A 504 26.21 0.77 16.40
N VAL A 505 27.14 -0.16 16.64
CA VAL A 505 28.04 -0.67 15.60
C VAL A 505 27.27 -1.49 14.55
N ASP A 506 27.67 -1.33 13.27
CA ASP A 506 27.11 -2.12 12.15
C ASP A 506 25.58 -2.00 12.04
N LEU A 507 25.05 -0.81 12.29
CA LEU A 507 23.60 -0.59 12.32
C LEU A 507 22.88 -0.90 10.99
N TYR A 508 23.61 -0.92 9.88
CA TYR A 508 23.12 -1.30 8.56
C TYR A 508 24.02 -2.35 7.93
N CYS A 509 23.54 -3.57 7.85
CA CYS A 509 24.31 -4.76 7.46
C CYS A 509 23.74 -5.47 6.23
N PRO A 510 23.59 -4.83 5.05
CA PRO A 510 23.07 -5.50 3.88
C PRO A 510 24.06 -6.53 3.33
N ARG A 511 23.51 -7.63 2.80
CA ARG A 511 24.22 -8.63 2.00
C ARG A 511 23.49 -8.84 0.68
N GLY A 512 24.17 -9.26 -0.37
CA GLY A 512 23.57 -9.35 -1.71
C GLY A 512 23.45 -7.97 -2.38
N TYR A 513 22.31 -7.69 -2.98
CA TYR A 513 22.02 -6.42 -3.64
C TYR A 513 21.19 -5.53 -2.71
N ALA A 514 21.60 -4.29 -2.54
CA ALA A 514 20.89 -3.34 -1.69
C ALA A 514 20.89 -1.94 -2.30
N LEU A 515 19.74 -1.26 -2.21
CA LEU A 515 19.58 0.15 -2.55
C LEU A 515 18.88 0.87 -1.41
N ALA A 516 19.56 1.82 -0.78
CA ALA A 516 18.98 2.75 0.18
C ALA A 516 18.94 4.14 -0.45
N GLU A 517 17.72 4.70 -0.60
CA GLU A 517 17.52 6.05 -1.12
C GLU A 517 16.86 6.93 -0.05
N ASN A 518 17.31 8.18 0.05
CA ASN A 518 16.71 9.20 0.92
C ASN A 518 16.68 8.80 2.42
N CYS A 519 17.55 7.87 2.83
CA CYS A 519 17.56 7.34 4.20
C CYS A 519 18.44 8.17 5.14
N THR A 520 18.10 8.15 6.44
CA THR A 520 18.90 8.73 7.52
C THR A 520 19.45 7.63 8.40
N PHE A 521 20.76 7.65 8.64
CA PHE A 521 21.50 6.74 9.52
C PHE A 521 21.94 7.52 10.76
N ILE A 522 21.53 7.06 11.95
CA ILE A 522 21.86 7.66 13.24
C ILE A 522 22.84 6.73 13.97
N CYS A 523 24.09 7.16 14.08
CA CYS A 523 25.22 6.32 14.41
C CYS A 523 25.70 6.56 15.84
N HIS A 524 25.52 5.59 16.74
CA HIS A 524 26.02 5.62 18.12
C HIS A 524 27.24 4.70 18.27
N ASN A 525 28.27 4.88 17.44
CA ASN A 525 29.41 3.99 17.42
C ASN A 525 30.74 4.71 17.18
N MET A 526 31.84 4.06 17.59
CA MET A 526 33.22 4.45 17.28
C MET A 526 33.88 3.49 16.28
N SER A 527 33.14 2.55 15.67
CA SER A 527 33.66 1.48 14.82
C SER A 527 33.15 1.58 13.39
N ALA A 528 31.87 1.31 13.13
CA ALA A 528 31.28 1.38 11.79
C ALA A 528 29.77 1.55 11.83
N ALA A 529 29.21 2.36 10.96
CA ALA A 529 27.77 2.45 10.70
C ALA A 529 27.32 1.37 9.71
N ILE A 530 28.03 1.25 8.60
CA ILE A 530 27.76 0.24 7.56
C ILE A 530 28.65 -0.97 7.79
N TRP A 531 28.05 -2.16 7.79
CA TRP A 531 28.79 -3.42 7.75
C TRP A 531 28.43 -4.21 6.49
N HIS A 532 29.42 -4.60 5.72
CA HIS A 532 29.24 -5.45 4.55
C HIS A 532 30.01 -6.77 4.70
N ASP A 533 29.28 -7.84 5.01
CA ASP A 533 29.87 -9.18 5.21
C ASP A 533 29.91 -10.01 3.92
N GLY A 534 29.91 -9.34 2.77
CA GLY A 534 30.13 -9.96 1.48
C GLY A 534 28.87 -10.20 0.65
N SER A 535 29.11 -10.57 -0.60
CA SER A 535 28.10 -10.93 -1.58
C SER A 535 28.51 -12.22 -2.28
N GLY A 536 27.56 -13.02 -2.72
CA GLY A 536 27.79 -14.24 -3.49
C GLY A 536 28.10 -13.99 -4.97
N SER A 537 28.01 -12.74 -5.45
CA SER A 537 28.23 -12.35 -6.84
C SER A 537 29.07 -11.08 -6.92
N GLU A 538 30.04 -11.05 -7.83
CA GLU A 538 30.84 -9.86 -8.12
C GLU A 538 29.99 -8.69 -8.65
N GLY A 539 28.84 -8.98 -9.26
CA GLY A 539 27.90 -7.98 -9.76
C GLY A 539 27.01 -7.36 -8.69
N ALA A 540 26.97 -7.92 -7.48
CA ALA A 540 26.14 -7.39 -6.40
C ALA A 540 26.61 -6.01 -5.95
N LYS A 541 25.66 -5.13 -5.69
CA LYS A 541 25.89 -3.73 -5.35
C LYS A 541 25.20 -3.37 -4.04
N SER A 542 25.89 -2.69 -3.15
CA SER A 542 25.33 -2.00 -1.99
C SER A 542 25.36 -0.50 -2.25
N VAL A 543 24.21 0.11 -2.49
CA VAL A 543 24.07 1.49 -2.95
C VAL A 543 23.37 2.32 -1.91
N LEU A 544 23.96 3.48 -1.57
CA LEU A 544 23.36 4.50 -0.73
C LEU A 544 23.29 5.79 -1.54
N LYS A 545 22.08 6.28 -1.80
CA LYS A 545 21.83 7.44 -2.65
C LYS A 545 20.97 8.47 -1.93
N ASN A 546 21.40 9.74 -1.96
CA ASN A 546 20.74 10.84 -1.25
C ASN A 546 20.60 10.60 0.26
N CYS A 547 21.51 9.80 0.86
CA CYS A 547 21.43 9.43 2.27
C CYS A 547 22.12 10.45 3.17
N ARG A 548 21.69 10.49 4.43
CA ARG A 548 22.28 11.32 5.46
C ARG A 548 22.80 10.46 6.61
N PHE A 549 24.03 10.74 7.05
CA PHE A 549 24.64 10.13 8.23
C PHE A 549 24.86 11.21 9.30
N ILE A 550 24.34 10.95 10.47
CA ILE A 550 24.49 11.77 11.67
C ILE A 550 24.85 10.86 12.84
N GLY A 551 25.54 11.36 13.85
CA GLY A 551 25.85 10.50 14.99
C GLY A 551 26.70 11.13 16.05
N ASP A 552 27.15 10.29 16.99
CA ASP A 552 28.03 10.66 18.09
C ASP A 552 29.41 11.06 17.58
N PRO A 553 30.13 11.97 18.27
CA PRO A 553 31.46 12.40 17.84
C PRO A 553 32.41 11.21 17.63
N GLY A 554 33.00 11.13 16.43
CA GLY A 554 33.97 10.10 16.06
C GLY A 554 33.38 8.83 15.48
N TYR A 555 32.11 8.79 15.10
CA TYR A 555 31.54 7.65 14.39
C TYR A 555 32.24 7.42 13.06
N LYS A 556 32.45 6.13 12.71
CA LYS A 556 33.07 5.73 11.45
C LYS A 556 32.00 5.30 10.44
N LEU A 557 32.25 5.62 9.17
CA LEU A 557 31.25 5.40 8.11
C LEU A 557 31.00 3.92 7.84
N GLY A 558 32.04 3.08 7.81
CA GLY A 558 31.77 1.68 7.50
C GLY A 558 33.00 0.78 7.53
N ARG A 559 32.73 -0.51 7.44
CA ARG A 559 33.72 -1.57 7.29
C ARG A 559 33.18 -2.75 6.47
N TYR A 560 34.04 -3.58 5.95
CA TYR A 560 33.69 -4.83 5.27
C TYR A 560 34.58 -5.97 5.75
N HIS A 561 34.09 -7.20 5.59
CA HIS A 561 34.86 -8.41 6.01
C HIS A 561 35.21 -9.31 4.83
N ARG A 562 34.38 -9.29 3.79
CA ARG A 562 34.53 -10.09 2.57
C ARG A 562 34.43 -9.19 1.36
N GLU A 563 34.40 -9.79 0.16
CA GLU A 563 34.21 -9.08 -1.09
C GLU A 563 33.01 -8.12 -1.01
N ALA A 564 33.23 -6.86 -1.32
CA ALA A 564 32.22 -5.83 -1.21
C ALA A 564 32.30 -4.85 -2.38
N GLN A 565 31.15 -4.38 -2.82
CA GLN A 565 31.03 -3.26 -3.76
C GLN A 565 30.03 -2.26 -3.20
N ILE A 566 30.54 -1.11 -2.76
CA ILE A 566 29.78 -0.10 -2.03
C ILE A 566 29.78 1.19 -2.86
N PHE A 567 28.62 1.77 -3.06
CA PHE A 567 28.42 3.03 -3.76
C PHE A 567 27.71 4.04 -2.85
N LEU A 568 28.30 5.22 -2.72
CA LEU A 568 27.71 6.35 -2.02
C LEU A 568 27.55 7.52 -3.01
N PHE A 569 26.31 7.89 -3.30
CA PHE A 569 25.97 8.96 -4.22
C PHE A 569 25.17 10.03 -3.51
N ASN A 570 25.63 11.28 -3.62
CA ASN A 570 24.94 12.46 -3.08
C ASN A 570 24.63 12.32 -1.57
N CYS A 571 25.54 11.67 -0.82
CA CYS A 571 25.40 11.45 0.62
C CYS A 571 25.93 12.65 1.42
N LYS A 572 25.30 12.92 2.56
CA LYS A 572 25.67 13.99 3.49
C LYS A 572 26.10 13.40 4.82
N PHE A 573 27.25 13.81 5.29
CA PHE A 573 27.81 13.42 6.59
C PHE A 573 27.83 14.63 7.53
N ASP A 574 27.49 14.43 8.79
CA ASP A 574 27.61 15.50 9.77
C ASP A 574 29.08 15.74 10.19
N GLN A 575 29.31 16.78 10.97
CA GLN A 575 30.65 17.14 11.45
C GLN A 575 31.28 16.12 12.40
N ASN A 576 30.49 15.20 12.97
CA ASN A 576 30.92 14.21 13.94
C ASN A 576 31.57 12.98 13.30
N MET A 577 31.44 12.81 11.96
CA MET A 577 32.08 11.70 11.26
C MET A 577 33.60 11.74 11.40
N ALA A 578 34.20 10.62 11.80
CA ALA A 578 35.65 10.47 11.92
C ALA A 578 36.34 10.56 10.55
N ASP A 579 37.61 11.06 10.56
CA ASP A 579 38.51 10.94 9.41
C ASP A 579 39.04 9.53 9.26
N ALA A 580 38.16 8.60 8.83
CA ALA A 580 38.49 7.20 8.68
C ALA A 580 37.74 6.61 7.47
N PRO A 581 38.42 6.19 6.40
CA PRO A 581 37.81 5.55 5.26
C PRO A 581 37.16 4.22 5.63
N ILE A 582 36.25 3.74 4.76
CA ILE A 582 35.69 2.38 4.88
C ILE A 582 36.85 1.37 4.79
N TYR A 583 36.96 0.50 5.77
CA TYR A 583 38.12 -0.37 5.94
C TYR A 583 37.77 -1.86 6.01
N GLN A 584 38.73 -2.72 5.70
CA GLN A 584 38.59 -4.16 5.90
C GLN A 584 38.74 -4.51 7.37
N SER A 585 37.79 -5.27 7.91
CA SER A 585 37.87 -5.86 9.24
C SER A 585 38.46 -7.27 9.15
N GLY A 586 39.61 -7.47 9.79
CA GLY A 586 40.38 -8.73 9.71
C GLY A 586 41.32 -8.79 8.51
N ASP A 587 42.01 -9.91 8.37
CA ASP A 587 43.09 -10.16 7.42
C ASP A 587 42.70 -11.13 6.28
N ARG A 588 41.44 -11.35 6.07
CA ARG A 588 40.93 -12.29 5.05
C ARG A 588 41.36 -11.87 3.65
N LYS A 589 41.96 -12.80 2.90
CA LYS A 589 42.26 -12.59 1.49
C LYS A 589 40.94 -12.59 0.69
N LEU A 590 40.73 -11.53 -0.08
CA LEU A 590 39.55 -11.38 -0.92
C LEU A 590 39.79 -11.96 -2.32
N ALA A 591 38.81 -12.64 -2.89
CA ALA A 591 38.88 -13.21 -4.24
C ALA A 591 38.68 -12.13 -5.32
N TRP A 592 37.70 -11.25 -5.13
CA TRP A 592 37.39 -10.14 -6.06
C TRP A 592 37.87 -8.80 -5.56
N GLY A 593 38.32 -8.74 -4.31
CA GLY A 593 38.71 -7.51 -3.64
C GLY A 593 37.49 -6.71 -3.18
N HIS A 594 37.72 -5.43 -2.94
CA HIS A 594 36.68 -4.50 -2.57
C HIS A 594 36.73 -3.26 -3.47
N ARG A 595 35.55 -2.63 -3.65
CA ARG A 595 35.42 -1.41 -4.43
C ARG A 595 34.49 -0.47 -3.68
N VAL A 596 34.97 0.72 -3.38
CA VAL A 596 34.18 1.76 -2.72
C VAL A 596 34.17 3.00 -3.62
N TYR A 597 32.99 3.40 -4.01
CA TYR A 597 32.76 4.50 -4.92
C TYR A 597 32.02 5.66 -4.23
N TYR A 598 32.50 6.85 -4.44
CA TYR A 598 31.92 8.08 -3.95
C TYR A 598 31.63 9.02 -5.12
N ALA A 599 30.47 9.67 -5.11
CA ALA A 599 30.18 10.77 -6.00
C ALA A 599 29.29 11.81 -5.29
N ASN A 600 29.70 13.08 -5.33
CA ASN A 600 28.99 14.19 -4.72
C ASN A 600 28.63 13.97 -3.24
N CYS A 601 29.58 13.44 -2.46
CA CYS A 601 29.42 13.18 -1.02
C CYS A 601 30.11 14.29 -0.23
N HIS A 602 29.40 14.89 0.74
CA HIS A 602 29.88 16.05 1.47
C HIS A 602 29.72 15.91 2.97
N ARG A 603 30.72 16.37 3.72
CA ARG A 603 30.73 16.44 5.18
C ARG A 603 30.58 17.89 5.67
N ALA A 604 29.73 18.11 6.65
CA ALA A 604 29.67 19.37 7.36
C ALA A 604 31.00 19.63 8.11
N GLY A 605 31.57 20.81 7.92
CA GLY A 605 32.89 21.15 8.49
C GLY A 605 34.08 20.82 7.61
N GLY A 606 33.86 20.38 6.37
CA GLY A 606 34.87 20.09 5.36
C GLY A 606 35.00 18.62 4.99
N ASP A 607 35.29 18.38 3.73
CA ASP A 607 35.40 17.05 3.14
C ASP A 607 36.78 16.43 3.41
N PHE A 608 36.81 15.15 3.71
CA PHE A 608 38.05 14.38 3.78
C PHE A 608 38.49 13.89 2.39
N ALA A 609 39.76 13.70 2.18
CA ALA A 609 40.31 13.31 0.89
C ALA A 609 39.80 11.95 0.38
N TRP A 610 39.51 11.02 1.29
CA TRP A 610 39.14 9.64 0.94
C TRP A 610 37.70 9.49 0.41
N HIS A 611 36.78 10.45 0.62
CA HIS A 611 35.42 10.37 0.07
C HIS A 611 35.14 11.37 -1.06
N GLN A 612 36.20 11.89 -1.68
CA GLN A 612 36.04 12.65 -2.90
C GLN A 612 35.55 11.78 -4.05
N THR A 613 34.91 12.39 -5.04
CA THR A 613 34.38 11.69 -6.23
C THR A 613 35.47 10.89 -6.91
N ASN A 614 35.27 9.57 -7.02
CA ASN A 614 36.21 8.60 -7.60
C ASN A 614 35.57 7.68 -8.66
N THR A 615 34.42 8.08 -9.20
CA THR A 615 33.70 7.36 -10.26
C THR A 615 33.15 8.32 -11.31
N ASN A 616 33.01 7.84 -12.54
CA ASN A 616 32.37 8.58 -13.66
C ASN A 616 30.88 8.26 -13.80
N LEU A 617 30.31 7.41 -12.96
CA LEU A 617 28.88 7.10 -12.98
C LEU A 617 28.07 8.34 -12.61
N ARG A 618 27.03 8.62 -13.38
CA ARG A 618 26.13 9.75 -13.13
C ARG A 618 24.98 9.33 -12.24
N GLN A 619 24.50 10.24 -11.43
CA GLN A 619 23.44 9.98 -10.46
C GLN A 619 22.14 9.46 -11.12
N GLU A 620 21.82 9.93 -12.34
CA GLU A 620 20.64 9.54 -13.09
C GLU A 620 20.69 8.06 -13.55
N GLU A 621 21.90 7.53 -13.73
CA GLU A 621 22.12 6.14 -14.11
C GLU A 621 21.86 5.18 -12.95
N ILE A 622 21.98 5.69 -11.71
CA ILE A 622 21.81 4.91 -10.49
C ILE A 622 20.34 4.89 -10.10
N ASN A 623 19.66 3.82 -10.43
CA ASN A 623 18.25 3.63 -10.16
C ASN A 623 17.96 2.16 -9.80
N PHE A 624 16.73 1.87 -9.48
CA PHE A 624 16.25 0.53 -9.09
C PHE A 624 16.68 -0.55 -10.11
N THR A 625 16.44 -0.32 -11.40
CA THR A 625 16.80 -1.26 -12.47
C THR A 625 18.31 -1.47 -12.61
N TRP A 626 19.12 -0.41 -12.42
CA TRP A 626 20.58 -0.53 -12.46
C TRP A 626 21.14 -1.39 -11.32
N VAL A 627 20.49 -1.33 -10.13
CA VAL A 627 20.92 -2.14 -8.97
C VAL A 627 20.45 -3.58 -9.11
N PHE A 628 19.17 -3.81 -9.41
CA PHE A 628 18.54 -5.13 -9.31
C PHE A 628 18.39 -5.84 -10.66
N GLY A 629 18.55 -5.13 -11.78
CA GLY A 629 18.36 -5.66 -13.13
C GLY A 629 16.93 -6.13 -13.38
N ASP A 630 16.78 -7.13 -14.25
CA ASP A 630 15.48 -7.75 -14.54
C ASP A 630 15.01 -8.75 -13.47
N ASN A 631 15.82 -9.02 -12.45
CA ASN A 631 15.52 -9.99 -11.41
C ASN A 631 14.48 -9.48 -10.38
N TRP A 632 14.22 -8.18 -10.40
CA TRP A 632 13.21 -7.57 -9.57
C TRP A 632 12.54 -6.41 -10.33
N LYS A 633 11.29 -6.61 -10.74
CA LYS A 633 10.47 -5.62 -11.50
C LYS A 633 9.47 -4.93 -10.59
#